data_57a95d9fdc396fc1a55a35ab080993be
#
_entry.id   57a95d9fdc396fc1a55a35ab080993be
#
_cell.length_a   1.000
_cell.length_b   1.000
_cell.length_c   1.000
_cell.angle_alpha   90.00
_cell.angle_beta   90.00
_cell.angle_gamma   90.00
#
_symmetry.space_group_name_H-M   'P 1'
#
loop_
_entity.id
_entity.type
_entity.pdbx_description
1 polymer ?
#
loop_
_entity_poly.entity_id
_entity_poly.type
_entity_poly.pdbx_seq_one_letter_code
_entity_poly.pdbx_strand_id
1 'polypeptide(L)'
;PLLYYYSVLYPLKKILSLKKLNENSTYFIYITAVPLIYFITHSIFSKFEINWPAPIFLSGLFIVGIKLGRIKSFSKKILFQIGYSASLIIIITVQTFKPFLPTNSKSDVTNRYHVYKDLLIEIPKILRDSPELRGLRIASNNYQIPSIVNFYLDPDLEATCLSIGYHETLYSFIHDDIIGEDFLFIKPKYGRPDWMESNFQSMSFIKEFTAIRDNNIIAKYSVWHLKNYLGKESVY
;
A
#
# COMPACT_ATOMS: atom_id res chain seq x y z
N PRO A 1 11.82 15.59 -13.93
CA PRO A 1 13.27 15.87 -13.75
C PRO A 1 13.55 17.06 -12.85
N LEU A 2 12.86 18.23 -13.02
CA LEU A 2 13.11 19.41 -12.16
C LEU A 2 12.83 19.12 -10.69
N LEU A 3 11.69 18.53 -10.38
CA LEU A 3 11.35 18.18 -9.00
C LEU A 3 12.39 17.23 -8.41
N TYR A 4 12.76 16.18 -9.12
CA TYR A 4 13.82 15.26 -8.69
C TYR A 4 15.15 15.98 -8.47
N TYR A 5 15.56 16.85 -9.41
CA TYR A 5 16.79 17.63 -9.26
C TYR A 5 16.76 18.48 -7.99
N TYR A 6 15.70 19.25 -7.75
CA TYR A 6 15.60 20.14 -6.59
C TYR A 6 15.27 19.43 -5.27
N SER A 7 14.67 18.25 -5.31
CA SER A 7 14.39 17.47 -4.09
C SER A 7 15.56 16.57 -3.67
N VAL A 8 16.38 16.12 -4.62
CA VAL A 8 17.43 15.14 -4.36
C VAL A 8 18.82 15.73 -4.61
N LEU A 9 19.11 16.07 -5.87
CA LEU A 9 20.47 16.42 -6.27
C LEU A 9 20.91 17.80 -5.76
N TYR A 10 20.06 18.80 -5.80
CA TYR A 10 20.39 20.15 -5.38
C TYR A 10 20.67 20.26 -3.88
N PRO A 11 19.84 19.72 -2.96
CA PRO A 11 20.15 19.73 -1.53
C PRO A 11 21.47 19.02 -1.21
N LEU A 12 21.69 17.81 -1.75
CA LEU A 12 22.93 17.06 -1.54
C LEU A 12 24.15 17.86 -2.02
N LYS A 13 24.10 18.40 -3.25
CA LYS A 13 25.19 19.22 -3.79
C LYS A 13 25.48 20.44 -2.94
N LYS A 14 24.46 21.07 -2.37
CA LYS A 14 24.61 22.26 -1.52
C LYS A 14 25.26 21.93 -0.17
N ILE A 15 24.85 20.85 0.47
CA ILE A 15 25.47 20.38 1.73
C ILE A 15 26.93 20.03 1.50
N LEU A 16 27.22 19.25 0.46
CA LEU A 16 28.58 18.83 0.14
C LEU A 16 29.52 20.01 -0.25
N SER A 17 28.96 21.10 -0.78
CA SER A 17 29.75 22.25 -1.19
C SER A 17 30.19 23.17 -0.05
N LEU A 18 29.71 22.96 1.17
CA LEU A 18 30.00 23.77 2.38
C LEU A 18 29.85 25.29 2.18
N LYS A 19 29.21 25.74 1.11
CA LYS A 19 29.01 27.16 0.82
C LYS A 19 27.92 27.72 1.72
N LYS A 20 28.17 28.93 2.27
CA LYS A 20 27.19 29.66 3.07
C LYS A 20 25.87 29.82 2.30
N LEU A 21 24.80 29.29 2.85
CA LEU A 21 23.48 29.33 2.28
C LEU A 21 22.70 30.52 2.88
N ASN A 22 21.77 31.06 2.11
CA ASN A 22 20.79 32.00 2.66
C ASN A 22 19.86 31.21 3.60
N GLU A 23 19.47 31.81 4.74
CA GLU A 23 18.69 31.17 5.81
C GLU A 23 17.44 30.44 5.30
N ASN A 24 16.64 31.07 4.45
CA ASN A 24 15.43 30.44 3.88
C ASN A 24 15.75 29.21 3.01
N SER A 25 16.85 29.26 2.25
CA SER A 25 17.30 28.11 1.44
C SER A 25 17.87 27.00 2.31
N THR A 26 18.51 27.35 3.40
CA THR A 26 19.08 26.42 4.37
C THR A 26 18.00 25.54 4.99
N TYR A 27 16.92 26.12 5.45
CA TYR A 27 15.79 25.39 6.03
C TYR A 27 15.23 24.32 5.08
N PHE A 28 14.88 24.69 3.84
CA PHE A 28 14.35 23.73 2.88
C PHE A 28 15.35 22.66 2.45
N ILE A 29 16.65 22.99 2.43
CA ILE A 29 17.69 22.00 2.12
C ILE A 29 17.78 20.96 3.23
N TYR A 30 17.78 21.35 4.50
CA TYR A 30 17.86 20.41 5.61
C TYR A 30 16.59 19.55 5.74
N ILE A 31 15.40 20.14 5.64
CA ILE A 31 14.12 19.40 5.63
C ILE A 31 14.07 18.35 4.52
N THR A 32 14.74 18.61 3.41
CA THR A 32 14.80 17.66 2.29
C THR A 32 15.92 16.63 2.48
N ALA A 33 17.09 17.06 2.88
CA ALA A 33 18.29 16.22 2.90
C ALA A 33 18.30 15.24 4.08
N VAL A 34 17.80 15.63 5.25
CA VAL A 34 17.81 14.75 6.42
C VAL A 34 16.92 13.52 6.21
N PRO A 35 15.66 13.64 5.81
CA PRO A 35 14.84 12.46 5.48
C PRO A 35 15.42 11.67 4.27
N LEU A 36 15.98 12.36 3.27
CA LEU A 36 16.58 11.68 2.12
C LEU A 36 17.75 10.78 2.54
N ILE A 37 18.66 11.29 3.36
CA ILE A 37 19.80 10.51 3.89
C ILE A 37 19.26 9.34 4.73
N TYR A 38 18.27 9.58 5.59
CA TYR A 38 17.63 8.54 6.38
C TYR A 38 17.05 7.42 5.49
N PHE A 39 16.28 7.75 4.47
CA PHE A 39 15.68 6.74 3.60
C PHE A 39 16.71 6.01 2.73
N ILE A 40 17.76 6.68 2.28
CA ILE A 40 18.86 6.03 1.58
C ILE A 40 19.56 5.02 2.50
N THR A 41 19.93 5.42 3.71
CA THR A 41 20.59 4.51 4.66
C THR A 41 19.67 3.37 5.08
N HIS A 42 18.40 3.66 5.37
CA HIS A 42 17.41 2.65 5.75
C HIS A 42 17.20 1.61 4.63
N SER A 43 17.18 2.04 3.36
CA SER A 43 17.01 1.14 2.20
C SER A 43 18.13 0.11 2.01
N ILE A 44 19.29 0.34 2.61
CA ILE A 44 20.43 -0.60 2.58
C ILE A 44 20.17 -1.77 3.55
N PHE A 45 19.50 -1.52 4.66
CA PHE A 45 19.37 -2.47 5.76
C PHE A 45 17.97 -3.08 5.88
N SER A 46 16.95 -2.46 5.28
CA SER A 46 15.56 -2.85 5.44
C SER A 46 14.76 -2.69 4.17
N LYS A 47 13.67 -3.46 4.05
CA LYS A 47 12.66 -3.22 3.03
C LYS A 47 11.97 -1.89 3.33
N PHE A 48 11.83 -1.05 2.32
CA PHE A 48 11.03 0.16 2.42
C PHE A 48 10.11 0.29 1.20
N GLU A 49 9.01 1.00 1.37
CA GLU A 49 8.07 1.25 0.28
C GLU A 49 8.43 2.54 -0.46
N ILE A 50 8.25 2.53 -1.78
CA ILE A 50 8.63 3.64 -2.68
C ILE A 50 7.91 4.96 -2.33
N ASN A 51 6.74 4.89 -1.69
CA ASN A 51 5.96 6.05 -1.26
C ASN A 51 6.47 6.72 0.02
N TRP A 52 7.28 6.05 0.84
CA TRP A 52 7.81 6.63 2.08
C TRP A 52 8.63 7.91 1.87
N PRO A 53 9.48 8.02 0.83
CA PRO A 53 10.18 9.27 0.53
C PRO A 53 9.28 10.39 -0.04
N ALA A 54 7.99 10.16 -0.26
CA ALA A 54 7.12 11.18 -0.86
C ALA A 54 7.17 12.56 -0.18
N PRO A 55 7.25 12.68 1.17
CA PRO A 55 7.39 13.98 1.84
C PRO A 55 8.60 14.81 1.40
N ILE A 56 9.69 14.15 0.96
CA ILE A 56 10.90 14.82 0.45
C ILE A 56 10.56 15.66 -0.79
N PHE A 57 9.67 15.18 -1.63
CA PHE A 57 9.26 15.88 -2.84
C PHE A 57 8.43 17.14 -2.56
N LEU A 58 7.72 17.20 -1.41
CA LEU A 58 7.00 18.41 -0.99
C LEU A 58 7.96 19.59 -0.77
N SER A 59 9.05 19.37 -0.03
CA SER A 59 10.08 20.42 0.16
C SER A 59 10.75 20.81 -1.17
N GLY A 60 10.97 19.82 -2.05
CA GLY A 60 11.46 20.09 -3.40
C GLY A 60 10.54 20.97 -4.22
N LEU A 61 9.22 20.83 -4.07
CA LEU A 61 8.23 21.72 -4.72
C LEU A 61 8.39 23.17 -4.28
N PHE A 62 8.63 23.43 -2.99
CA PHE A 62 8.90 24.80 -2.51
C PHE A 62 10.18 25.38 -3.14
N ILE A 63 11.25 24.59 -3.21
CA ILE A 63 12.50 25.03 -3.85
C ILE A 63 12.27 25.35 -5.35
N VAL A 64 11.51 24.48 -6.04
CA VAL A 64 11.12 24.69 -7.43
C VAL A 64 10.30 25.98 -7.53
N GLY A 65 9.28 26.17 -6.69
CA GLY A 65 8.44 27.37 -6.67
C GLY A 65 9.22 28.66 -6.50
N ILE A 66 10.16 28.70 -5.53
CA ILE A 66 11.05 29.85 -5.31
C ILE A 66 11.91 30.13 -6.56
N LYS A 67 12.40 29.09 -7.22
CA LYS A 67 13.21 29.23 -8.44
C LYS A 67 12.39 29.68 -9.64
N LEU A 68 11.20 29.11 -9.82
CA LEU A 68 10.29 29.47 -10.92
C LEU A 68 9.71 30.87 -10.75
N GLY A 69 9.40 31.32 -9.54
CA GLY A 69 8.90 32.68 -9.27
C GLY A 69 9.89 33.80 -9.66
N ARG A 70 11.15 33.46 -9.88
CA ARG A 70 12.20 34.38 -10.38
C ARG A 70 12.32 34.40 -11.91
N ILE A 71 11.59 33.55 -12.60
CA ILE A 71 11.65 33.41 -14.06
C ILE A 71 10.56 34.29 -14.68
N LYS A 72 10.98 35.30 -15.43
CA LYS A 72 10.05 36.26 -16.10
C LYS A 72 9.29 35.68 -17.31
N SER A 73 9.71 34.54 -17.83
CA SER A 73 9.05 33.87 -18.95
C SER A 73 9.13 32.35 -18.84
N PHE A 74 8.11 31.65 -19.32
CA PHE A 74 8.12 30.18 -19.40
C PHE A 74 9.24 29.72 -20.33
N SER A 75 10.29 29.14 -19.78
CA SER A 75 11.37 28.60 -20.58
C SER A 75 10.95 27.28 -21.25
N LYS A 76 11.55 26.96 -22.41
CA LYS A 76 11.36 25.67 -23.10
C LYS A 76 11.57 24.47 -22.17
N LYS A 77 12.47 24.61 -21.17
CA LYS A 77 12.74 23.58 -20.16
C LYS A 77 11.55 23.29 -19.24
N ILE A 78 10.82 24.33 -18.83
CA ILE A 78 9.62 24.20 -18.00
C ILE A 78 8.51 23.55 -18.81
N LEU A 79 8.28 24.00 -20.05
CA LEU A 79 7.29 23.41 -20.94
C LEU A 79 7.57 21.93 -21.20
N PHE A 80 8.82 21.58 -21.47
CA PHE A 80 9.27 20.19 -21.60
C PHE A 80 8.97 19.38 -20.32
N GLN A 81 9.25 19.93 -19.13
CA GLN A 81 9.00 19.26 -17.86
C GLN A 81 7.50 19.00 -17.65
N ILE A 82 6.65 19.96 -17.95
CA ILE A 82 5.18 19.82 -17.86
C ILE A 82 4.72 18.73 -18.84
N GLY A 83 5.14 18.80 -20.09
CA GLY A 83 4.79 17.79 -21.11
C GLY A 83 5.25 16.37 -20.71
N TYR A 84 6.48 16.23 -20.23
CA TYR A 84 6.99 14.96 -19.73
C TYR A 84 6.16 14.41 -18.56
N SER A 85 5.87 15.24 -17.55
CA SER A 85 5.07 14.82 -16.40
C SER A 85 3.65 14.45 -16.80
N ALA A 86 3.02 15.24 -17.67
CA ALA A 86 1.68 14.95 -18.20
C ALA A 86 1.67 13.63 -18.98
N SER A 87 2.68 13.38 -19.81
CA SER A 87 2.79 12.12 -20.55
C SER A 87 2.92 10.92 -19.63
N LEU A 88 3.72 10.99 -18.56
CA LEU A 88 3.83 9.92 -17.57
C LEU A 88 2.50 9.64 -16.85
N ILE A 89 1.79 10.70 -16.46
CA ILE A 89 0.48 10.56 -15.83
C ILE A 89 -0.50 9.88 -16.79
N ILE A 90 -0.55 10.32 -18.04
CA ILE A 90 -1.42 9.71 -19.06
C ILE A 90 -1.06 8.22 -19.25
N ILE A 91 0.22 7.89 -19.40
CA ILE A 91 0.69 6.51 -19.58
C ILE A 91 0.23 5.64 -18.41
N ILE A 92 0.48 6.08 -17.15
CA ILE A 92 0.10 5.33 -15.96
C ILE A 92 -1.43 5.21 -15.85
N THR A 93 -2.16 6.27 -16.16
CA THR A 93 -3.63 6.27 -16.15
C THR A 93 -4.18 5.28 -17.18
N VAL A 94 -3.71 5.34 -18.43
CA VAL A 94 -4.14 4.40 -19.47
C VAL A 94 -3.77 2.97 -19.08
N GLN A 95 -2.54 2.74 -18.59
CA GLN A 95 -2.11 1.42 -18.10
C GLN A 95 -3.00 0.91 -16.97
N THR A 96 -3.51 1.78 -16.09
CA THR A 96 -4.41 1.39 -15.00
C THR A 96 -5.75 0.90 -15.53
N PHE A 97 -6.34 1.58 -16.51
CA PHE A 97 -7.66 1.19 -17.07
C PHE A 97 -7.55 0.08 -18.12
N LYS A 98 -6.56 0.15 -18.99
CA LYS A 98 -6.33 -0.82 -20.07
C LYS A 98 -4.83 -1.10 -20.18
N PRO A 99 -4.33 -2.23 -19.67
CA PRO A 99 -2.91 -2.56 -19.76
C PRO A 99 -2.50 -2.69 -21.23
N PHE A 100 -1.48 -1.94 -21.61
CA PHE A 100 -0.92 -1.95 -22.96
C PHE A 100 0.61 -2.12 -22.96
N LEU A 101 1.25 -1.85 -21.80
CA LEU A 101 2.68 -2.10 -21.67
C LEU A 101 2.92 -3.60 -21.44
N PRO A 102 3.94 -4.19 -22.09
CA PRO A 102 4.29 -5.59 -21.93
C PRO A 102 4.97 -5.86 -20.59
N THR A 103 4.28 -5.57 -19.52
CA THR A 103 4.76 -5.78 -18.15
C THR A 103 4.27 -7.11 -17.61
N ASN A 104 5.11 -7.80 -16.84
CA ASN A 104 4.68 -8.99 -16.13
C ASN A 104 3.63 -8.61 -15.08
N SER A 105 2.62 -9.46 -14.89
CA SER A 105 1.55 -9.23 -13.89
C SER A 105 2.07 -8.96 -12.47
N LYS A 106 3.24 -9.48 -12.10
CA LYS A 106 3.88 -9.23 -10.79
C LYS A 106 4.57 -7.88 -10.69
N SER A 107 5.05 -7.33 -11.82
CA SER A 107 5.81 -6.07 -11.86
C SER A 107 4.94 -4.87 -12.23
N ASP A 108 3.74 -5.08 -12.73
CA ASP A 108 2.81 -4.00 -13.04
C ASP A 108 2.21 -3.43 -11.74
N VAL A 109 2.72 -2.28 -11.32
CA VAL A 109 2.27 -1.59 -10.10
C VAL A 109 0.80 -1.18 -10.15
N THR A 110 0.21 -1.03 -11.35
CA THR A 110 -1.19 -0.66 -11.53
C THR A 110 -2.15 -1.79 -11.16
N ASN A 111 -1.68 -3.03 -11.09
CA ASN A 111 -2.47 -4.16 -10.61
C ASN A 111 -2.94 -4.00 -9.16
N ARG A 112 -2.24 -3.22 -8.34
CA ARG A 112 -2.65 -2.91 -6.95
C ARG A 112 -4.05 -2.31 -6.86
N TYR A 113 -4.53 -1.62 -7.89
CA TYR A 113 -5.88 -1.05 -7.93
C TYR A 113 -6.96 -2.08 -8.28
N HIS A 114 -6.57 -3.24 -8.79
CA HIS A 114 -7.52 -4.26 -9.29
C HIS A 114 -7.58 -5.52 -8.43
N VAL A 115 -6.56 -5.79 -7.61
CA VAL A 115 -6.46 -7.04 -6.83
C VAL A 115 -7.66 -7.29 -5.91
N TYR A 116 -8.34 -6.24 -5.44
CA TYR A 116 -9.45 -6.36 -4.51
C TYR A 116 -10.83 -6.42 -5.17
N LYS A 117 -10.92 -6.15 -6.47
CA LYS A 117 -12.21 -6.13 -7.19
C LYS A 117 -12.93 -7.48 -7.09
N ASP A 118 -12.23 -8.55 -7.42
CA ASP A 118 -12.81 -9.89 -7.40
C ASP A 118 -13.07 -10.37 -5.96
N LEU A 119 -12.26 -9.94 -4.99
CA LEU A 119 -12.49 -10.18 -3.58
C LEU A 119 -13.82 -9.59 -3.11
N LEU A 120 -14.11 -8.33 -3.48
CA LEU A 120 -15.38 -7.66 -3.15
C LEU A 120 -16.60 -8.32 -3.81
N ILE A 121 -16.42 -9.06 -4.89
CA ILE A 121 -17.48 -9.84 -5.54
C ILE A 121 -17.64 -11.22 -4.87
N GLU A 122 -16.54 -11.88 -4.56
CA GLU A 122 -16.56 -13.26 -4.06
C GLU A 122 -16.98 -13.35 -2.59
N ILE A 123 -16.66 -12.37 -1.73
CA ILE A 123 -17.09 -12.39 -0.32
C ILE A 123 -18.62 -12.44 -0.18
N PRO A 124 -19.40 -11.50 -0.76
CA PRO A 124 -20.86 -11.57 -0.66
C PRO A 124 -21.44 -12.83 -1.27
N LYS A 125 -20.79 -13.39 -2.29
CA LYS A 125 -21.22 -14.64 -2.92
C LYS A 125 -21.02 -15.83 -1.99
N ILE A 126 -19.85 -15.93 -1.33
CA ILE A 126 -19.57 -16.96 -0.33
C ILE A 126 -20.59 -16.89 0.81
N LEU A 127 -20.85 -15.70 1.36
CA LEU A 127 -21.82 -15.49 2.44
C LEU A 127 -23.27 -15.82 2.03
N ARG A 128 -23.60 -15.63 0.77
CA ARG A 128 -24.92 -15.99 0.22
C ARG A 128 -25.06 -17.50 0.05
N ASP A 129 -24.03 -18.15 -0.49
CA ASP A 129 -24.03 -19.57 -0.83
C ASP A 129 -23.85 -20.47 0.41
N SER A 130 -23.35 -19.92 1.53
CA SER A 130 -23.11 -20.60 2.79
C SER A 130 -23.77 -19.86 3.96
N PRO A 131 -25.07 -20.13 4.24
CA PRO A 131 -25.81 -19.43 5.28
C PRO A 131 -25.18 -19.50 6.68
N GLU A 132 -24.46 -20.58 6.98
CA GLU A 132 -23.75 -20.81 8.24
C GLU A 132 -22.56 -19.87 8.46
N LEU A 133 -22.09 -19.20 7.40
CA LEU A 133 -21.01 -18.21 7.48
C LEU A 133 -21.54 -16.77 7.62
N ARG A 134 -22.85 -16.58 7.55
CA ARG A 134 -23.48 -15.26 7.70
C ARG A 134 -23.33 -14.77 9.13
N GLY A 135 -22.96 -13.51 9.28
CA GLY A 135 -22.73 -12.90 10.59
C GLY A 135 -21.36 -13.19 11.19
N LEU A 136 -20.52 -14.01 10.52
CA LEU A 136 -19.13 -14.15 10.93
C LEU A 136 -18.36 -12.85 10.62
N ARG A 137 -17.54 -12.44 11.56
CA ARG A 137 -16.58 -11.36 11.33
C ARG A 137 -15.56 -11.80 10.29
N ILE A 138 -15.26 -10.91 9.34
CA ILE A 138 -14.24 -11.16 8.32
C ILE A 138 -12.88 -10.85 8.91
N ALA A 139 -11.89 -11.69 8.66
CA ALA A 139 -10.54 -11.48 9.14
C ALA A 139 -9.48 -11.69 8.05
N SER A 140 -8.36 -11.04 8.19
CA SER A 140 -7.17 -11.26 7.34
C SER A 140 -5.89 -10.92 8.09
N ASN A 141 -4.79 -11.52 7.66
CA ASN A 141 -3.45 -11.10 8.10
C ASN A 141 -2.88 -9.92 7.28
N ASN A 142 -3.61 -9.47 6.29
CA ASN A 142 -3.27 -8.29 5.49
C ASN A 142 -4.26 -7.18 5.83
N TYR A 143 -3.79 -6.11 6.49
CA TYR A 143 -4.62 -4.99 6.94
C TYR A 143 -5.41 -4.30 5.81
N GLN A 144 -4.95 -4.41 4.56
CA GLN A 144 -5.63 -3.80 3.41
C GLN A 144 -6.97 -4.49 3.13
N ILE A 145 -7.09 -5.80 3.39
CA ILE A 145 -8.33 -6.55 3.15
C ILE A 145 -9.45 -6.08 4.08
N PRO A 146 -9.30 -6.05 5.42
CA PRO A 146 -10.31 -5.49 6.30
C PRO A 146 -10.67 -4.04 5.98
N SER A 147 -9.68 -3.20 5.66
CA SER A 147 -9.94 -1.81 5.29
C SER A 147 -10.85 -1.68 4.07
N ILE A 148 -10.63 -2.51 3.06
CA ILE A 148 -11.42 -2.50 1.82
C ILE A 148 -12.81 -3.11 2.05
N VAL A 149 -12.91 -4.18 2.82
CA VAL A 149 -14.19 -4.79 3.19
C VAL A 149 -15.06 -3.79 3.95
N ASN A 150 -14.54 -3.18 5.02
CA ASN A 150 -15.27 -2.19 5.82
C ASN A 150 -15.65 -0.93 5.04
N PHE A 151 -14.91 -0.59 3.97
CA PHE A 151 -15.19 0.61 3.17
C PHE A 151 -16.20 0.37 2.04
N TYR A 152 -16.15 -0.80 1.39
CA TYR A 152 -16.91 -1.05 0.16
C TYR A 152 -18.06 -2.03 0.30
N LEU A 153 -18.07 -2.91 1.33
CA LEU A 153 -19.15 -3.84 1.56
C LEU A 153 -20.16 -3.30 2.58
N ASP A 154 -21.13 -4.12 2.91
CA ASP A 154 -22.20 -3.81 3.86
C ASP A 154 -21.59 -3.33 5.20
N PRO A 155 -22.05 -2.21 5.78
CA PRO A 155 -21.64 -1.76 7.11
C PRO A 155 -21.82 -2.80 8.24
N ASP A 156 -22.73 -3.75 8.05
CA ASP A 156 -22.97 -4.84 9.01
C ASP A 156 -21.89 -5.95 8.92
N LEU A 157 -21.04 -5.92 7.90
CA LEU A 157 -19.92 -6.84 7.74
C LEU A 157 -18.67 -6.27 8.42
N GLU A 158 -18.50 -6.59 9.70
CA GLU A 158 -17.27 -6.22 10.40
C GLU A 158 -16.06 -7.00 9.89
N ALA A 159 -14.98 -6.29 9.61
CA ALA A 159 -13.72 -6.90 9.23
C ALA A 159 -12.56 -6.41 10.10
N THR A 160 -11.71 -7.34 10.53
CA THR A 160 -10.57 -7.09 11.43
C THR A 160 -9.27 -7.66 10.90
N CYS A 161 -8.15 -7.12 11.36
CA CYS A 161 -6.83 -7.62 11.03
C CYS A 161 -6.30 -8.51 12.17
N LEU A 162 -6.12 -9.79 11.87
CA LEU A 162 -5.47 -10.75 12.76
C LEU A 162 -3.99 -10.91 12.39
N SER A 163 -3.30 -9.81 12.08
CA SER A 163 -1.87 -9.87 11.80
C SER A 163 -1.08 -10.01 13.09
N ILE A 164 -0.21 -11.01 13.09
CA ILE A 164 0.78 -11.22 14.11
C ILE A 164 2.04 -10.49 13.64
N GLY A 165 2.37 -9.37 14.24
CA GLY A 165 3.58 -8.58 13.97
C GLY A 165 3.38 -7.25 13.26
N TYR A 166 4.34 -6.43 13.28
CA TYR A 166 4.78 -5.12 12.77
C TYR A 166 3.76 -4.09 12.20
N HIS A 167 2.53 -4.42 11.90
CA HIS A 167 1.56 -3.44 11.39
C HIS A 167 0.35 -3.40 12.30
N GLU A 168 0.51 -2.70 13.41
CA GLU A 168 -0.63 -2.25 14.21
C GLU A 168 -1.45 -1.29 13.34
N THR A 169 -2.68 -1.67 13.07
CA THR A 169 -3.67 -0.83 12.41
C THR A 169 -4.81 -0.58 13.38
N LEU A 170 -5.65 0.40 13.11
CA LEU A 170 -6.90 0.62 13.85
C LEU A 170 -7.74 -0.66 14.00
N TYR A 171 -7.54 -1.65 13.14
CA TYR A 171 -8.25 -2.92 13.13
C TYR A 171 -7.55 -4.03 13.95
N SER A 172 -6.34 -3.80 14.46
CA SER A 172 -5.57 -4.77 15.26
C SER A 172 -5.71 -4.58 16.77
N PHE A 173 -6.33 -3.50 17.24
CA PHE A 173 -6.50 -3.19 18.66
C PHE A 173 -7.67 -3.90 19.37
N ILE A 174 -8.36 -4.84 18.70
CA ILE A 174 -9.59 -5.47 19.20
C ILE A 174 -9.32 -6.94 19.53
N HIS A 175 -8.26 -7.26 20.27
CA HIS A 175 -7.94 -8.67 20.50
C HIS A 175 -8.67 -9.32 21.68
N ASP A 176 -8.96 -8.56 22.73
CA ASP A 176 -9.54 -9.11 23.94
C ASP A 176 -11.06 -9.38 23.81
N ASP A 177 -11.74 -8.59 23.00
CA ASP A 177 -13.21 -8.69 22.81
C ASP A 177 -13.63 -9.79 21.82
N ILE A 178 -12.68 -10.45 21.14
CA ILE A 178 -12.95 -11.44 20.09
C ILE A 178 -12.61 -12.87 20.47
N ILE A 179 -12.23 -13.11 21.73
CA ILE A 179 -11.96 -14.46 22.23
C ILE A 179 -13.27 -15.29 22.19
N GLY A 180 -13.19 -16.47 21.60
CA GLY A 180 -14.34 -17.33 21.40
C GLY A 180 -15.11 -17.12 20.11
N GLU A 181 -14.79 -16.05 19.35
CA GLU A 181 -15.47 -15.79 18.08
C GLU A 181 -14.97 -16.69 16.94
N ASP A 182 -15.85 -16.86 15.97
CA ASP A 182 -15.58 -17.50 14.68
C ASP A 182 -15.31 -16.44 13.61
N PHE A 183 -14.43 -16.76 12.66
CA PHE A 183 -14.04 -15.83 11.59
C PHE A 183 -14.13 -16.44 10.21
N LEU A 184 -14.54 -15.63 9.24
CA LEU A 184 -14.28 -15.88 7.83
C LEU A 184 -12.92 -15.28 7.48
N PHE A 185 -11.88 -16.11 7.44
CA PHE A 185 -10.51 -15.66 7.24
C PHE A 185 -10.12 -15.66 5.77
N ILE A 186 -9.63 -14.52 5.29
CA ILE A 186 -9.17 -14.32 3.92
C ILE A 186 -7.65 -14.18 3.91
N LYS A 187 -6.99 -15.19 3.38
CA LYS A 187 -5.54 -15.22 3.26
C LYS A 187 -5.14 -14.79 1.83
N PRO A 188 -4.29 -13.75 1.67
CA PRO A 188 -3.59 -13.53 0.41
C PRO A 188 -2.70 -14.74 0.09
N LYS A 189 -2.72 -15.19 -1.17
CA LYS A 189 -2.11 -16.42 -1.68
C LYS A 189 -2.90 -17.68 -1.30
N TYR A 190 -2.68 -18.74 -2.08
CA TYR A 190 -3.24 -20.04 -1.80
C TYR A 190 -2.60 -20.74 -0.60
N GLY A 191 -3.27 -21.76 -0.12
CA GLY A 191 -2.79 -22.66 0.91
C GLY A 191 -3.28 -22.35 2.32
N ARG A 192 -3.02 -23.28 3.20
CA ARG A 192 -3.46 -23.25 4.60
C ARG A 192 -2.75 -22.15 5.39
N PRO A 193 -3.42 -21.46 6.31
CA PRO A 193 -2.80 -20.51 7.24
C PRO A 193 -2.25 -21.24 8.49
N ASP A 194 -1.27 -22.16 8.31
CA ASP A 194 -0.76 -23.03 9.39
C ASP A 194 -0.30 -22.26 10.63
N TRP A 195 0.23 -21.07 10.44
CA TRP A 195 0.67 -20.20 11.53
C TRP A 195 -0.49 -19.67 12.41
N MET A 196 -1.75 -19.80 11.97
CA MET A 196 -2.95 -19.48 12.76
C MET A 196 -3.49 -20.68 13.53
N GLU A 197 -2.99 -21.90 13.29
CA GLU A 197 -3.55 -23.13 13.84
C GLU A 197 -3.58 -23.16 15.38
N SER A 198 -2.55 -22.61 16.02
CA SER A 198 -2.48 -22.54 17.48
C SER A 198 -3.46 -21.54 18.11
N ASN A 199 -3.99 -20.61 17.33
CA ASN A 199 -4.82 -19.51 17.80
C ASN A 199 -6.31 -19.81 17.66
N PHE A 200 -6.68 -20.94 17.06
CA PHE A 200 -8.07 -21.34 16.83
C PHE A 200 -8.28 -22.80 17.22
N GLN A 201 -9.49 -23.14 17.65
CA GLN A 201 -9.86 -24.52 17.98
C GLN A 201 -9.87 -25.41 16.74
N SER A 202 -10.36 -24.90 15.62
CA SER A 202 -10.34 -25.61 14.34
C SER A 202 -10.35 -24.67 13.14
N MET A 203 -9.89 -25.18 12.01
CA MET A 203 -9.87 -24.47 10.74
C MET A 203 -10.43 -25.34 9.63
N SER A 204 -11.37 -24.85 8.85
CA SER A 204 -11.94 -25.54 7.69
C SER A 204 -11.77 -24.71 6.43
N PHE A 205 -11.37 -25.37 5.35
CA PHE A 205 -11.24 -24.75 4.04
C PHE A 205 -12.62 -24.49 3.42
N ILE A 206 -12.81 -23.31 2.85
CA ILE A 206 -14.04 -22.91 2.16
C ILE A 206 -13.80 -22.86 0.66
N LYS A 207 -12.89 -22.01 0.22
CA LYS A 207 -12.69 -21.75 -1.22
C LYS A 207 -11.34 -21.13 -1.52
N GLU A 208 -10.86 -21.36 -2.74
CA GLU A 208 -9.80 -20.55 -3.35
C GLU A 208 -10.33 -19.83 -4.58
N PHE A 209 -9.85 -18.61 -4.81
CA PHE A 209 -10.18 -17.85 -6.02
C PHE A 209 -9.01 -16.93 -6.43
N THR A 210 -9.08 -16.44 -7.66
CA THR A 210 -8.08 -15.54 -8.23
C THR A 210 -8.71 -14.19 -8.58
N ALA A 211 -7.95 -13.13 -8.38
CA ALA A 211 -8.23 -11.86 -9.04
C ALA A 211 -7.59 -11.87 -10.43
N ILE A 212 -8.38 -11.49 -11.44
CA ILE A 212 -8.00 -11.56 -12.84
C ILE A 212 -8.09 -10.16 -13.46
N ARG A 213 -7.09 -9.82 -14.27
CA ARG A 213 -7.07 -8.61 -15.09
C ARG A 213 -6.55 -8.97 -16.48
N ASP A 214 -7.34 -8.71 -17.52
CA ASP A 214 -7.01 -9.03 -18.92
C ASP A 214 -6.45 -10.46 -19.09
N ASN A 215 -7.19 -11.44 -18.57
CA ASN A 215 -6.87 -12.87 -18.58
C ASN A 215 -5.59 -13.26 -17.79
N ASN A 216 -4.98 -12.31 -17.08
CA ASN A 216 -3.82 -12.58 -16.23
C ASN A 216 -4.21 -12.64 -14.75
N ILE A 217 -3.72 -13.64 -14.05
CA ILE A 217 -3.87 -13.74 -12.60
C ILE A 217 -2.98 -12.67 -11.94
N ILE A 218 -3.60 -11.75 -11.22
CA ILE A 218 -2.92 -10.66 -10.52
C ILE A 218 -2.85 -10.88 -9.00
N ALA A 219 -3.78 -11.65 -8.44
CA ALA A 219 -3.74 -12.08 -7.04
C ALA A 219 -4.42 -13.44 -6.87
N LYS A 220 -4.12 -14.09 -5.74
CA LYS A 220 -4.72 -15.38 -5.33
C LYS A 220 -5.18 -15.23 -3.89
N TYR A 221 -6.32 -15.83 -3.56
CA TYR A 221 -6.90 -15.82 -2.22
C TYR A 221 -7.34 -17.22 -1.82
N SER A 222 -7.17 -17.56 -0.55
CA SER A 222 -7.82 -18.71 0.08
C SER A 222 -8.70 -18.23 1.24
N VAL A 223 -9.89 -18.81 1.35
CA VAL A 223 -10.90 -18.48 2.35
C VAL A 223 -11.05 -19.66 3.29
N TRP A 224 -11.05 -19.38 4.57
CA TRP A 224 -11.09 -20.36 5.64
C TRP A 224 -12.13 -19.95 6.68
N HIS A 225 -12.83 -20.91 7.24
CA HIS A 225 -13.60 -20.74 8.45
C HIS A 225 -12.71 -21.10 9.64
N LEU A 226 -12.39 -20.13 10.47
CA LEU A 226 -11.61 -20.29 11.70
C LEU A 226 -12.59 -20.25 12.88
N LYS A 227 -12.60 -21.31 13.70
CA LYS A 227 -13.56 -21.46 14.81
C LYS A 227 -12.90 -21.22 16.15
N ASN A 228 -13.59 -20.52 17.01
CA ASN A 228 -13.29 -20.29 18.40
C ASN A 228 -11.85 -19.76 18.59
N TYR A 229 -11.71 -18.44 18.44
CA TYR A 229 -10.42 -17.76 18.67
C TYR A 229 -9.97 -17.91 20.13
N LEU A 230 -8.77 -18.42 20.35
CA LEU A 230 -8.24 -18.78 21.68
C LEU A 230 -7.46 -17.65 22.35
N GLY A 231 -7.26 -16.53 21.69
CA GLY A 231 -6.50 -15.38 22.23
C GLY A 231 -5.03 -15.69 22.53
N LYS A 232 -4.47 -16.79 21.99
CA LYS A 232 -3.07 -17.12 22.22
C LYS A 232 -2.19 -16.15 21.45
N GLU A 233 -1.30 -15.48 22.15
CA GLU A 233 -0.23 -14.74 21.50
C GLU A 233 0.61 -15.71 20.67
N SER A 234 0.88 -15.35 19.43
CA SER A 234 1.86 -16.09 18.64
C SER A 234 3.21 -15.94 19.30
N VAL A 235 3.78 -17.04 19.67
CA VAL A 235 5.18 -17.10 20.03
C VAL A 235 5.98 -16.74 18.77
N TYR A 236 6.70 -15.62 18.83
CA TYR A 236 7.64 -15.17 17.81
C TYR A 236 8.79 -16.17 17.64
#